data_094f82dbe1a2f5fcfd306b9a9f4519d0
#
_entry.id   094f82dbe1a2f5fcfd306b9a9f4519d0
#
_cell.length_a   1.000
_cell.length_b   1.000
_cell.length_c   1.000
_cell.angle_alpha   90.00
_cell.angle_beta   90.00
_cell.angle_gamma   90.00
#
_symmetry.space_group_name_H-M   'P 1'
#
loop_
_entity.id
_entity.type
_entity.pdbx_description
1 polymer ?
#
loop_
_entity_poly.entity_id
_entity_poly.type
_entity_poly.pdbx_seq_one_letter_code
_entity_poly.pdbx_strand_id
1 'polypeptide(L)'
;MVPMWMFPLSIACGNAFMLKPSEKVPQCSLRLAELLTEAGLPENVLTLVNGDKSVVDLILQSPDISSVSFVGSTPVAKYIYTECAKYNKRVQALGGAKNHMLIMEDANLEDAVNGLIGAAFGSAGERCMATSVAIPIGKIQKPFMDLLKEKASLIKVGESLDPQSEMGPLITKEHKQKVLSYIDKGIKEGADLEMDGRNISLQGFENGNFVGPTIFNNVKTDMTIYQEEIFGPVLSVLNMDNFDQAMEAINKHEFGNGTSIYTSNGTLARNFMKNVQIGMVGINIPIPVPMAFYSFGGWKGSIFGGHGMHGEEGINFFTKRKTITSRWPEEVASASLNMPTMK
;
A
#
# COMPACT_ATOMS: atom_id res chain seq x y z
N MET A 1 -10.10 7.33 2.95
CA MET A 1 -9.41 6.37 3.85
C MET A 1 -8.01 6.83 4.23
N VAL A 2 -7.08 7.05 3.28
CA VAL A 2 -5.68 7.41 3.59
C VAL A 2 -5.49 8.58 4.56
N PRO A 3 -6.18 9.73 4.44
CA PRO A 3 -6.06 10.81 5.42
C PRO A 3 -6.39 10.39 6.85
N MET A 4 -7.32 9.44 7.01
CA MET A 4 -7.73 8.89 8.31
C MET A 4 -6.64 8.01 8.98
N TRP A 5 -5.59 7.68 8.29
CA TRP A 5 -4.44 6.99 8.89
C TRP A 5 -3.53 7.94 9.67
N MET A 6 -3.61 9.24 9.39
CA MET A 6 -2.63 10.24 9.83
C MET A 6 -3.21 11.24 10.81
N PHE A 7 -4.16 12.07 10.39
CA PHE A 7 -4.61 13.19 11.20
C PHE A 7 -5.32 12.80 12.51
N PRO A 8 -6.11 11.71 12.62
CA PRO A 8 -6.75 11.37 13.89
C PRO A 8 -5.72 11.07 14.97
N LEU A 9 -4.67 10.33 14.63
CA LEU A 9 -3.62 9.98 15.57
C LEU A 9 -2.75 11.19 15.95
N SER A 10 -2.44 12.05 14.98
CA SER A 10 -1.74 13.30 15.23
C SER A 10 -2.50 14.21 16.20
N ILE A 11 -3.81 14.38 15.97
CA ILE A 11 -4.70 15.20 16.82
C ILE A 11 -4.82 14.58 18.22
N ALA A 12 -4.99 13.26 18.32
CA ALA A 12 -5.04 12.55 19.59
C ALA A 12 -3.74 12.69 20.41
N CYS A 13 -2.60 12.87 19.73
CA CYS A 13 -1.31 13.17 20.35
C CYS A 13 -1.12 14.67 20.70
N GLY A 14 -2.14 15.51 20.50
CA GLY A 14 -2.11 16.94 20.87
C GLY A 14 -1.48 17.85 19.81
N ASN A 15 -1.36 17.41 18.56
CA ASN A 15 -0.82 18.24 17.48
C ASN A 15 -1.93 18.87 16.61
N ALA A 16 -1.63 19.98 16.00
CA ALA A 16 -2.36 20.44 14.83
C ALA A 16 -1.92 19.63 13.59
N PHE A 17 -2.81 19.52 12.60
CA PHE A 17 -2.54 18.79 11.37
C PHE A 17 -2.95 19.61 10.14
N MET A 18 -2.04 19.73 9.18
CA MET A 18 -2.34 20.29 7.87
C MET A 18 -2.55 19.16 6.86
N LEU A 19 -3.74 19.05 6.29
CA LEU A 19 -4.10 18.05 5.30
C LEU A 19 -4.07 18.65 3.89
N LYS A 20 -3.18 18.18 3.03
CA LYS A 20 -3.21 18.46 1.60
C LYS A 20 -3.73 17.20 0.87
N PRO A 21 -4.99 17.17 0.44
CA PRO A 21 -5.50 16.04 -0.34
C PRO A 21 -4.92 16.03 -1.75
N SER A 22 -5.16 14.93 -2.48
CA SER A 22 -4.93 14.91 -3.92
C SER A 22 -5.81 15.95 -4.62
N GLU A 23 -5.22 16.73 -5.51
CA GLU A 23 -5.94 17.70 -6.34
C GLU A 23 -6.97 17.06 -7.28
N LYS A 24 -6.87 15.76 -7.52
CA LYS A 24 -7.80 14.98 -8.37
C LYS A 24 -9.09 14.59 -7.63
N VAL A 25 -9.01 14.37 -6.32
CA VAL A 25 -10.13 13.91 -5.50
C VAL A 25 -10.20 14.60 -4.13
N PRO A 26 -10.32 15.94 -4.09
CA PRO A 26 -10.26 16.68 -2.83
C PRO A 26 -11.55 16.62 -2.01
N GLN A 27 -12.69 16.37 -2.65
CA GLN A 27 -14.03 16.54 -2.05
C GLN A 27 -14.26 15.70 -0.79
N CYS A 28 -13.86 14.41 -0.80
CA CYS A 28 -14.02 13.55 0.37
C CYS A 28 -13.24 14.08 1.59
N SER A 29 -12.04 14.61 1.37
CA SER A 29 -11.23 15.19 2.45
C SER A 29 -11.84 16.50 2.98
N LEU A 30 -12.40 17.32 2.09
CA LEU A 30 -13.11 18.52 2.48
C LEU A 30 -14.33 18.18 3.35
N ARG A 31 -15.18 17.24 2.88
CA ARG A 31 -16.36 16.84 3.66
C ARG A 31 -16.01 16.23 5.02
N LEU A 32 -14.90 15.48 5.11
CA LEU A 32 -14.41 14.97 6.40
C LEU A 32 -14.02 16.10 7.35
N ALA A 33 -13.35 17.15 6.85
CA ALA A 33 -12.98 18.30 7.67
C ALA A 33 -14.22 19.08 8.16
N GLU A 34 -15.22 19.26 7.30
CA GLU A 34 -16.51 19.87 7.67
C GLU A 34 -17.21 19.07 8.79
N LEU A 35 -17.32 17.73 8.62
CA LEU A 35 -17.93 16.84 9.62
C LEU A 35 -17.21 16.90 10.97
N LEU A 36 -15.89 16.99 10.98
CA LEU A 36 -15.11 17.15 12.20
C LEU A 36 -15.38 18.51 12.88
N THR A 37 -15.51 19.57 12.10
CA THR A 37 -15.90 20.90 12.61
C THR A 37 -17.31 20.86 13.20
N GLU A 38 -18.28 20.24 12.50
CA GLU A 38 -19.64 20.03 12.99
C GLU A 38 -19.66 19.22 14.29
N ALA A 39 -18.73 18.25 14.44
CA ALA A 39 -18.57 17.45 15.66
C ALA A 39 -17.89 18.18 16.83
N GLY A 40 -17.47 19.44 16.62
CA GLY A 40 -16.86 20.26 17.67
C GLY A 40 -15.34 20.24 17.71
N LEU A 41 -14.66 19.82 16.64
CA LEU A 41 -13.19 19.97 16.56
C LEU A 41 -12.82 21.46 16.70
N PRO A 42 -11.92 21.85 17.62
CA PRO A 42 -11.50 23.24 17.75
C PRO A 42 -10.89 23.82 16.47
N GLU A 43 -11.05 25.11 16.29
CA GLU A 43 -10.44 25.83 15.16
C GLU A 43 -8.93 25.65 15.13
N ASN A 44 -8.35 25.58 13.92
CA ASN A 44 -6.92 25.44 13.65
C ASN A 44 -6.27 24.10 14.08
N VAL A 45 -7.05 23.14 14.56
CA VAL A 45 -6.53 21.80 14.84
C VAL A 45 -6.38 20.97 13.56
N LEU A 46 -7.34 21.06 12.64
CA LEU A 46 -7.24 20.48 11.29
C LEU A 46 -7.40 21.56 10.24
N THR A 47 -6.36 21.80 9.46
CA THR A 47 -6.38 22.76 8.34
C THR A 47 -6.28 21.99 7.02
N LEU A 48 -7.20 22.22 6.09
CA LEU A 48 -7.17 21.64 4.76
C LEU A 48 -6.65 22.66 3.75
N VAL A 49 -5.63 22.26 2.97
CA VAL A 49 -5.01 23.11 1.94
C VAL A 49 -5.03 22.38 0.61
N ASN A 50 -5.67 22.93 -0.39
CA ASN A 50 -5.66 22.41 -1.74
C ASN A 50 -4.46 22.98 -2.52
N GLY A 51 -3.96 22.20 -3.46
CA GLY A 51 -2.87 22.61 -4.35
C GLY A 51 -2.10 21.45 -4.92
N ASP A 52 -1.16 21.78 -5.78
CA ASP A 52 -0.28 20.88 -6.49
C ASP A 52 1.12 20.74 -5.82
N LYS A 53 2.12 20.41 -6.61
CA LYS A 53 3.52 20.28 -6.16
C LYS A 53 4.03 21.56 -5.47
N SER A 54 3.63 22.73 -5.92
CA SER A 54 4.11 24.00 -5.35
C SER A 54 3.75 24.13 -3.86
N VAL A 55 2.52 23.74 -3.50
CA VAL A 55 2.07 23.70 -2.10
C VAL A 55 2.82 22.63 -1.31
N VAL A 56 3.09 21.46 -1.91
CA VAL A 56 3.90 20.42 -1.26
C VAL A 56 5.28 20.97 -0.94
N ASP A 57 5.94 21.64 -1.87
CA ASP A 57 7.28 22.20 -1.67
C ASP A 57 7.30 23.23 -0.52
N LEU A 58 6.27 24.10 -0.42
CA LEU A 58 6.11 25.02 0.71
C LEU A 58 5.95 24.30 2.05
N ILE A 59 5.15 23.22 2.10
CA ILE A 59 5.01 22.38 3.29
C ILE A 59 6.36 21.75 3.70
N LEU A 60 7.11 21.26 2.74
CA LEU A 60 8.42 20.64 3.01
C LEU A 60 9.45 21.65 3.53
N GLN A 61 9.36 22.91 3.09
CA GLN A 61 10.31 23.97 3.45
C GLN A 61 9.91 24.74 4.72
N SER A 62 8.63 24.81 5.08
CA SER A 62 8.14 25.59 6.23
C SER A 62 8.77 25.13 7.55
N PRO A 63 9.41 26.03 8.34
CA PRO A 63 9.96 25.68 9.64
C PRO A 63 8.89 25.31 10.68
N ASP A 64 7.64 25.71 10.47
CA ASP A 64 6.53 25.47 11.40
C ASP A 64 6.00 24.04 11.33
N ILE A 65 6.36 23.29 10.27
CA ILE A 65 5.96 21.90 10.08
C ILE A 65 7.08 20.97 10.53
N SER A 66 6.87 20.25 11.62
CA SER A 66 7.87 19.38 12.24
C SER A 66 7.96 17.98 11.64
N SER A 67 6.88 17.48 11.05
CA SER A 67 6.81 16.12 10.49
C SER A 67 5.88 16.07 9.29
N VAL A 68 6.14 15.13 8.37
CA VAL A 68 5.36 14.93 7.15
C VAL A 68 4.99 13.45 6.99
N SER A 69 3.71 13.18 6.77
CA SER A 69 3.19 11.86 6.40
C SER A 69 2.73 11.90 4.95
N PHE A 70 3.10 10.90 4.17
CA PHE A 70 2.77 10.83 2.75
C PHE A 70 2.46 9.40 2.31
N VAL A 71 1.52 9.27 1.38
CA VAL A 71 1.27 8.03 0.61
C VAL A 71 1.13 8.39 -0.86
N GLY A 72 1.87 7.70 -1.72
CA GLY A 72 1.79 7.87 -3.17
C GLY A 72 2.84 7.09 -3.93
N SER A 73 3.18 7.51 -5.15
CA SER A 73 4.16 6.81 -5.97
C SER A 73 5.58 6.88 -5.38
N THR A 74 6.37 5.84 -5.59
CA THR A 74 7.76 5.73 -5.08
C THR A 74 8.65 6.93 -5.42
N PRO A 75 8.66 7.48 -6.65
CA PRO A 75 9.47 8.66 -6.94
C PRO A 75 9.10 9.87 -6.09
N VAL A 76 7.79 10.08 -5.83
CA VAL A 76 7.32 11.18 -4.99
C VAL A 76 7.60 10.93 -3.53
N ALA A 77 7.41 9.69 -3.03
CA ALA A 77 7.75 9.32 -1.65
C ALA A 77 9.25 9.55 -1.36
N LYS A 78 10.11 9.13 -2.29
CA LYS A 78 11.56 9.35 -2.21
C LYS A 78 11.93 10.84 -2.24
N TYR A 79 11.27 11.62 -3.10
CA TYR A 79 11.46 13.08 -3.14
C TYR A 79 11.11 13.71 -1.79
N ILE A 80 9.93 13.44 -1.26
CA ILE A 80 9.46 13.97 0.04
C ILE A 80 10.41 13.57 1.16
N TYR A 81 10.84 12.30 1.20
CA TYR A 81 11.82 11.83 2.19
C TYR A 81 13.13 12.63 2.12
N THR A 82 13.67 12.81 0.92
CA THR A 82 14.92 13.53 0.70
C THR A 82 14.81 15.01 1.09
N GLU A 83 13.71 15.67 0.70
CA GLU A 83 13.47 17.08 1.05
C GLU A 83 13.25 17.25 2.56
N CYS A 84 12.46 16.38 3.21
CA CYS A 84 12.29 16.39 4.65
C CYS A 84 13.63 16.29 5.41
N ALA A 85 14.54 15.45 4.94
CA ALA A 85 15.86 15.31 5.55
C ALA A 85 16.69 16.60 5.47
N LYS A 86 16.60 17.35 4.36
CA LYS A 86 17.30 18.66 4.22
C LYS A 86 16.82 19.70 5.25
N TYR A 87 15.57 19.63 5.66
CA TYR A 87 14.95 20.56 6.62
C TYR A 87 14.80 19.96 8.02
N ASN A 88 15.49 18.85 8.32
CA ASN A 88 15.46 18.16 9.62
C ASN A 88 14.03 17.80 10.09
N LYS A 89 13.13 17.49 9.16
CA LYS A 89 11.77 17.06 9.45
C LYS A 89 11.70 15.55 9.61
N ARG A 90 10.86 15.12 10.53
CA ARG A 90 10.48 13.71 10.64
C ARG A 90 9.56 13.34 9.47
N VAL A 91 9.73 12.15 8.90
CA VAL A 91 8.96 11.73 7.73
C VAL A 91 8.58 10.25 7.79
N GLN A 92 7.36 9.95 7.37
CA GLN A 92 6.90 8.62 7.01
C GLN A 92 6.27 8.72 5.62
N ALA A 93 6.93 8.19 4.61
CA ALA A 93 6.49 8.27 3.22
C ALA A 93 6.34 6.87 2.64
N LEU A 94 5.09 6.46 2.38
CA LEU A 94 4.76 5.17 1.79
C LEU A 94 4.77 5.31 0.28
N GLY A 95 5.56 4.43 -0.36
CA GLY A 95 5.72 4.36 -1.81
C GLY A 95 4.87 3.27 -2.45
N GLY A 96 5.33 2.81 -3.61
CA GLY A 96 4.67 1.78 -4.41
C GLY A 96 4.77 0.38 -3.83
N ALA A 97 4.11 -0.55 -4.50
CA ALA A 97 4.04 -1.94 -4.11
C ALA A 97 4.01 -2.88 -5.33
N LYS A 98 4.41 -4.12 -5.12
CA LYS A 98 4.19 -5.24 -6.02
C LYS A 98 3.88 -6.46 -5.16
N ASN A 99 2.61 -6.61 -4.79
CA ASN A 99 2.22 -7.63 -3.82
C ASN A 99 2.04 -8.99 -4.50
N HIS A 100 2.63 -10.00 -3.88
CA HIS A 100 2.64 -11.37 -4.38
C HIS A 100 1.72 -12.26 -3.55
N MET A 101 0.98 -13.13 -4.22
CA MET A 101 0.23 -14.21 -3.59
C MET A 101 0.83 -15.55 -4.04
N LEU A 102 1.39 -16.29 -3.11
CA LEU A 102 1.90 -17.63 -3.32
C LEU A 102 0.81 -18.65 -3.05
N ILE A 103 0.53 -19.54 -4.00
CA ILE A 103 -0.51 -20.58 -3.88
C ILE A 103 0.17 -21.95 -3.98
N MET A 104 0.17 -22.66 -2.86
CA MET A 104 0.79 -23.98 -2.76
C MET A 104 -0.14 -25.08 -3.29
N GLU A 105 0.41 -26.23 -3.66
CA GLU A 105 -0.35 -27.38 -4.18
C GLU A 105 -1.43 -27.91 -3.24
N ASP A 106 -1.24 -27.70 -1.93
CA ASP A 106 -2.14 -28.14 -0.86
C ASP A 106 -3.16 -27.06 -0.44
N ALA A 107 -3.17 -25.90 -1.12
CA ALA A 107 -4.09 -24.82 -0.85
C ALA A 107 -5.54 -25.19 -1.20
N ASN A 108 -6.50 -24.61 -0.48
CA ASN A 108 -7.86 -24.55 -0.98
C ASN A 108 -7.91 -23.61 -2.18
N LEU A 109 -7.96 -24.18 -3.38
CA LEU A 109 -7.81 -23.44 -4.62
C LEU A 109 -8.97 -22.46 -4.84
N GLU A 110 -10.19 -22.86 -4.50
CA GLU A 110 -11.37 -22.01 -4.66
C GLU A 110 -11.31 -20.79 -3.73
N ASP A 111 -10.93 -20.99 -2.47
CA ASP A 111 -10.74 -19.90 -1.51
C ASP A 111 -9.62 -18.95 -1.95
N ALA A 112 -8.48 -19.49 -2.40
CA ALA A 112 -7.36 -18.71 -2.89
C ALA A 112 -7.75 -17.85 -4.12
N VAL A 113 -8.47 -18.41 -5.09
CA VAL A 113 -8.89 -17.67 -6.29
C VAL A 113 -9.96 -16.64 -5.95
N ASN A 114 -10.94 -16.95 -5.10
CA ASN A 114 -11.95 -15.98 -4.67
C ASN A 114 -11.29 -14.79 -3.95
N GLY A 115 -10.34 -15.07 -3.04
CA GLY A 115 -9.57 -14.04 -2.38
C GLY A 115 -8.74 -13.19 -3.35
N LEU A 116 -8.10 -13.85 -4.34
CA LEU A 116 -7.31 -13.18 -5.36
C LEU A 116 -8.14 -12.24 -6.24
N ILE A 117 -9.33 -12.66 -6.69
CA ILE A 117 -10.24 -11.83 -7.49
C ILE A 117 -10.51 -10.50 -6.79
N GLY A 118 -10.93 -10.55 -5.53
CA GLY A 118 -11.20 -9.34 -4.75
C GLY A 118 -9.94 -8.49 -4.50
N ALA A 119 -8.80 -9.13 -4.30
CA ALA A 119 -7.53 -8.45 -4.03
C ALA A 119 -6.90 -7.83 -5.29
N ALA A 120 -7.01 -8.49 -6.44
CA ALA A 120 -6.40 -8.03 -7.68
C ALA A 120 -7.24 -6.97 -8.40
N PHE A 121 -8.57 -7.17 -8.45
CA PHE A 121 -9.46 -6.36 -9.28
C PHE A 121 -10.33 -5.39 -8.49
N GLY A 122 -10.46 -5.56 -7.17
CA GLY A 122 -11.17 -4.62 -6.31
C GLY A 122 -10.62 -3.20 -6.47
N SER A 123 -11.51 -2.19 -6.58
CA SER A 123 -11.16 -0.79 -6.91
C SER A 123 -10.32 -0.67 -8.19
N ALA A 124 -10.60 -1.49 -9.21
CA ALA A 124 -9.86 -1.54 -10.47
C ALA A 124 -8.34 -1.75 -10.30
N GLY A 125 -7.92 -2.46 -9.25
CA GLY A 125 -6.49 -2.67 -8.92
C GLY A 125 -5.77 -1.42 -8.40
N GLU A 126 -6.46 -0.32 -8.16
CA GLU A 126 -5.89 0.94 -7.66
C GLU A 126 -5.84 0.97 -6.13
N ARG A 127 -5.23 -0.07 -5.53
CA ARG A 127 -4.92 -0.16 -4.10
C ARG A 127 -3.45 -0.46 -3.90
N CYS A 128 -2.82 0.20 -2.94
CA CYS A 128 -1.44 -0.12 -2.53
C CYS A 128 -1.28 -1.58 -2.04
N MET A 129 -2.37 -2.21 -1.59
CA MET A 129 -2.40 -3.61 -1.15
C MET A 129 -3.01 -4.56 -2.19
N ALA A 130 -3.31 -4.10 -3.41
CA ALA A 130 -3.79 -4.99 -4.47
C ALA A 130 -2.76 -6.09 -4.75
N THR A 131 -3.23 -7.32 -4.87
CA THR A 131 -2.39 -8.43 -5.32
C THR A 131 -2.18 -8.31 -6.82
N SER A 132 -0.98 -7.97 -7.23
CA SER A 132 -0.64 -7.75 -8.65
C SER A 132 0.14 -8.91 -9.26
N VAL A 133 0.58 -9.87 -8.43
CA VAL A 133 1.30 -11.06 -8.86
C VAL A 133 0.74 -12.30 -8.15
N ALA A 134 0.38 -13.33 -8.90
CA ALA A 134 0.03 -14.65 -8.38
C ALA A 134 1.09 -15.67 -8.78
N ILE A 135 1.48 -16.55 -7.84
CA ILE A 135 2.51 -17.58 -8.04
C ILE A 135 1.91 -18.94 -7.67
N PRO A 136 1.21 -19.60 -8.60
CA PRO A 136 0.78 -20.98 -8.40
C PRO A 136 1.96 -21.94 -8.52
N ILE A 137 2.08 -22.89 -7.59
CA ILE A 137 3.21 -23.86 -7.52
C ILE A 137 2.83 -25.20 -8.15
N GLY A 138 3.71 -25.66 -9.03
CA GLY A 138 3.69 -27.04 -9.54
C GLY A 138 2.39 -27.39 -10.30
N LYS A 139 1.78 -28.52 -9.94
CA LYS A 139 0.65 -29.10 -10.70
C LYS A 139 -0.67 -28.29 -10.65
N ILE A 140 -0.80 -27.31 -9.74
CA ILE A 140 -2.02 -26.50 -9.66
C ILE A 140 -2.08 -25.38 -10.68
N GLN A 141 -1.00 -25.09 -11.41
CA GLN A 141 -0.91 -23.97 -12.35
C GLN A 141 -2.06 -23.94 -13.35
N LYS A 142 -2.35 -25.08 -13.99
CA LYS A 142 -3.43 -25.17 -14.96
C LYS A 142 -4.82 -25.02 -14.30
N PRO A 143 -5.23 -25.82 -13.29
CA PRO A 143 -6.53 -25.65 -12.67
C PRO A 143 -6.71 -24.27 -12.01
N PHE A 144 -5.64 -23.65 -11.50
CA PHE A 144 -5.66 -22.28 -11.01
C PHE A 144 -6.03 -21.29 -12.12
N MET A 145 -5.35 -21.37 -13.29
CA MET A 145 -5.61 -20.45 -14.40
C MET A 145 -7.03 -20.63 -14.95
N ASP A 146 -7.49 -21.87 -15.09
CA ASP A 146 -8.84 -22.15 -15.58
C ASP A 146 -9.90 -21.53 -14.64
N LEU A 147 -9.79 -21.73 -13.34
CA LEU A 147 -10.70 -21.16 -12.34
C LEU A 147 -10.58 -19.64 -12.24
N LEU A 148 -9.38 -19.09 -12.32
CA LEU A 148 -9.12 -17.65 -12.28
C LEU A 148 -9.81 -16.95 -13.45
N LYS A 149 -9.70 -17.48 -14.65
CA LYS A 149 -10.35 -16.92 -15.86
C LYS A 149 -11.87 -17.01 -15.75
N GLU A 150 -12.40 -18.14 -15.28
CA GLU A 150 -13.82 -18.31 -15.04
C GLU A 150 -14.35 -17.21 -14.10
N LYS A 151 -13.76 -17.07 -12.92
CA LYS A 151 -14.20 -16.08 -11.92
C LYS A 151 -14.01 -14.63 -12.38
N ALA A 152 -12.89 -14.33 -13.02
CA ALA A 152 -12.60 -12.97 -13.52
C ALA A 152 -13.58 -12.55 -14.64
N SER A 153 -14.05 -13.49 -15.46
CA SER A 153 -15.03 -13.20 -16.52
C SER A 153 -16.41 -12.80 -15.99
N LEU A 154 -16.72 -13.10 -14.75
CA LEU A 154 -18.00 -12.77 -14.12
C LEU A 154 -18.03 -11.36 -13.52
N ILE A 155 -16.88 -10.68 -13.41
CA ILE A 155 -16.78 -9.35 -12.81
C ILE A 155 -17.56 -8.33 -13.65
N LYS A 156 -18.51 -7.68 -13.01
CA LYS A 156 -19.33 -6.62 -13.62
C LYS A 156 -18.59 -5.29 -13.53
N VAL A 157 -18.09 -4.84 -14.66
CA VAL A 157 -17.46 -3.50 -14.76
C VAL A 157 -18.56 -2.48 -15.06
N GLY A 158 -18.62 -1.40 -14.28
CA GLY A 158 -19.67 -0.41 -14.45
C GLY A 158 -19.42 0.87 -13.67
N GLU A 159 -20.39 1.77 -13.70
CA GLU A 159 -20.33 3.03 -12.97
C GLU A 159 -20.49 2.83 -11.46
N SER A 160 -19.93 3.76 -10.68
CA SER A 160 -19.84 3.61 -9.22
C SER A 160 -21.18 3.74 -8.48
N LEU A 161 -22.23 4.30 -9.11
CA LEU A 161 -23.56 4.47 -8.53
C LEU A 161 -24.48 3.28 -8.83
N ASP A 162 -24.13 2.42 -9.78
CA ASP A 162 -24.85 1.18 -10.02
C ASP A 162 -24.47 0.14 -8.94
N PRO A 163 -25.43 -0.29 -8.09
CA PRO A 163 -25.16 -1.26 -7.04
C PRO A 163 -24.78 -2.66 -7.56
N GLN A 164 -24.93 -2.91 -8.85
CA GLN A 164 -24.52 -4.16 -9.48
C GLN A 164 -23.09 -4.10 -10.00
N SER A 165 -22.48 -2.92 -10.06
CA SER A 165 -21.08 -2.76 -10.48
C SER A 165 -20.14 -3.25 -9.39
N GLU A 166 -19.20 -4.13 -9.75
CA GLU A 166 -18.19 -4.68 -8.86
C GLU A 166 -16.83 -4.01 -9.05
N MET A 167 -16.58 -3.47 -10.25
CA MET A 167 -15.35 -2.76 -10.58
C MET A 167 -15.65 -1.47 -11.34
N GLY A 168 -15.20 -0.35 -10.80
CA GLY A 168 -15.37 0.98 -11.38
C GLY A 168 -14.28 1.38 -12.38
N PRO A 169 -14.29 2.66 -12.82
CA PRO A 169 -13.28 3.20 -13.74
C PRO A 169 -11.96 3.49 -13.03
N LEU A 170 -10.88 3.61 -13.80
CA LEU A 170 -9.61 4.18 -13.37
C LEU A 170 -9.74 5.69 -13.10
N ILE A 171 -8.83 6.21 -12.28
CA ILE A 171 -8.92 7.59 -11.74
C ILE A 171 -8.87 8.68 -12.82
N THR A 172 -8.06 8.53 -13.88
CA THR A 172 -7.92 9.52 -14.94
C THR A 172 -7.69 8.88 -16.31
N LYS A 173 -7.89 9.68 -17.38
CA LYS A 173 -7.59 9.25 -18.75
C LYS A 173 -6.11 8.96 -18.95
N GLU A 174 -5.24 9.77 -18.39
CA GLU A 174 -3.77 9.59 -18.47
C GLU A 174 -3.36 8.28 -17.79
N HIS A 175 -3.97 7.97 -16.65
CA HIS A 175 -3.70 6.72 -15.96
C HIS A 175 -4.22 5.51 -16.75
N LYS A 176 -5.41 5.62 -17.36
CA LYS A 176 -5.91 4.61 -18.30
C LYS A 176 -4.90 4.34 -19.42
N GLN A 177 -4.37 5.39 -20.06
CA GLN A 177 -3.37 5.22 -21.11
C GLN A 177 -2.09 4.56 -20.60
N LYS A 178 -1.65 4.90 -19.39
CA LYS A 178 -0.53 4.24 -18.74
C LYS A 178 -0.79 2.74 -18.54
N VAL A 179 -1.94 2.34 -18.03
CA VAL A 179 -2.32 0.93 -17.84
C VAL A 179 -2.35 0.20 -19.19
N LEU A 180 -2.97 0.78 -20.22
CA LEU A 180 -3.00 0.22 -21.56
C LEU A 180 -1.58 0.02 -22.11
N SER A 181 -0.67 0.96 -21.88
CA SER A 181 0.73 0.84 -22.32
C SER A 181 1.47 -0.31 -21.62
N TYR A 182 1.13 -0.63 -20.38
CA TYR A 182 1.69 -1.81 -19.69
C TYR A 182 1.16 -3.11 -20.26
N ILE A 183 -0.12 -3.16 -20.65
CA ILE A 183 -0.69 -4.34 -21.32
C ILE A 183 0.05 -4.58 -22.64
N ASP A 184 0.26 -3.53 -23.44
CA ASP A 184 1.01 -3.63 -24.69
C ASP A 184 2.47 -4.07 -24.47
N LYS A 185 3.12 -3.57 -23.40
CA LYS A 185 4.47 -4.00 -23.04
C LYS A 185 4.52 -5.48 -22.67
N GLY A 186 3.59 -5.97 -21.85
CA GLY A 186 3.53 -7.38 -21.45
C GLY A 186 3.41 -8.30 -22.64
N ILE A 187 2.56 -7.97 -23.61
CA ILE A 187 2.44 -8.72 -24.88
C ILE A 187 3.77 -8.68 -25.64
N LYS A 188 4.38 -7.51 -25.80
CA LYS A 188 5.63 -7.32 -26.54
C LYS A 188 6.81 -8.05 -25.90
N GLU A 189 6.84 -8.15 -24.57
CA GLU A 189 7.87 -8.86 -23.79
C GLU A 189 7.65 -10.38 -23.78
N GLY A 190 6.53 -10.86 -24.35
CA GLY A 190 6.27 -12.28 -24.57
C GLY A 190 5.52 -12.96 -23.44
N ALA A 191 4.80 -12.21 -22.58
CA ALA A 191 3.85 -12.80 -21.65
C ALA A 191 2.57 -13.22 -22.39
N ASP A 192 1.96 -14.33 -21.97
CA ASP A 192 0.73 -14.85 -22.57
C ASP A 192 -0.48 -14.07 -22.05
N LEU A 193 -1.19 -13.37 -22.92
CA LEU A 193 -2.39 -12.63 -22.57
C LEU A 193 -3.59 -13.60 -22.51
N GLU A 194 -3.97 -14.03 -21.32
CA GLU A 194 -5.06 -14.98 -21.07
C GLU A 194 -6.44 -14.31 -21.02
N MET A 195 -6.50 -13.06 -20.57
CA MET A 195 -7.70 -12.24 -20.56
C MET A 195 -7.33 -10.79 -20.88
N ASP A 196 -8.05 -10.19 -21.82
CA ASP A 196 -7.81 -8.82 -22.29
C ASP A 196 -8.94 -7.87 -21.88
N GLY A 197 -8.68 -6.99 -20.94
CA GLY A 197 -9.64 -6.01 -20.43
C GLY A 197 -9.69 -4.69 -21.19
N ARG A 198 -8.96 -4.51 -22.31
CA ARG A 198 -8.86 -3.23 -23.02
C ARG A 198 -10.15 -2.80 -23.74
N ASN A 199 -10.96 -3.73 -24.18
CA ASN A 199 -12.11 -3.51 -25.07
C ASN A 199 -13.45 -3.39 -24.34
N ILE A 200 -13.47 -2.81 -23.14
CA ILE A 200 -14.73 -2.55 -22.42
C ILE A 200 -15.35 -1.25 -22.97
N SER A 201 -16.60 -1.36 -23.41
CA SER A 201 -17.45 -0.22 -23.75
C SER A 201 -18.74 -0.31 -22.95
N LEU A 202 -19.06 0.76 -22.22
CA LEU A 202 -20.29 0.87 -21.44
C LEU A 202 -21.18 1.92 -22.09
N GLN A 203 -22.41 1.54 -22.39
CA GLN A 203 -23.40 2.45 -22.98
C GLN A 203 -23.64 3.67 -22.08
N GLY A 204 -23.51 4.86 -22.64
CA GLY A 204 -23.62 6.13 -21.91
C GLY A 204 -22.33 6.58 -21.22
N PHE A 205 -21.26 5.77 -21.24
CA PHE A 205 -19.97 6.06 -20.64
C PHE A 205 -18.80 5.78 -21.61
N GLU A 206 -18.98 6.03 -22.89
CA GLU A 206 -18.01 5.72 -23.96
C GLU A 206 -16.66 6.43 -23.75
N ASN A 207 -16.68 7.60 -23.08
CA ASN A 207 -15.49 8.35 -22.72
C ASN A 207 -14.96 8.04 -21.32
N GLY A 208 -15.53 7.04 -20.63
CA GLY A 208 -15.12 6.62 -19.29
C GLY A 208 -13.74 5.95 -19.27
N ASN A 209 -13.11 5.98 -18.10
CA ASN A 209 -11.77 5.42 -17.92
C ASN A 209 -11.82 3.92 -17.54
N PHE A 210 -12.73 3.16 -18.13
CA PHE A 210 -12.88 1.74 -17.82
C PHE A 210 -11.81 0.90 -18.51
N VAL A 211 -11.26 -0.05 -17.76
CA VAL A 211 -10.43 -1.16 -18.21
C VAL A 211 -10.88 -2.38 -17.44
N GLY A 212 -11.14 -3.47 -18.12
CA GLY A 212 -11.57 -4.72 -17.50
C GLY A 212 -10.43 -5.51 -16.88
N PRO A 213 -10.74 -6.62 -16.19
CA PRO A 213 -9.74 -7.55 -15.71
C PRO A 213 -8.82 -8.00 -16.84
N THR A 214 -7.52 -7.88 -16.62
CA THR A 214 -6.48 -8.32 -17.56
C THR A 214 -5.58 -9.31 -16.86
N ILE A 215 -5.35 -10.46 -17.46
CA ILE A 215 -4.56 -11.55 -16.87
C ILE A 215 -3.47 -11.94 -17.84
N PHE A 216 -2.22 -11.86 -17.37
CA PHE A 216 -1.06 -12.40 -18.07
C PHE A 216 -0.58 -13.68 -17.40
N ASN A 217 -0.25 -14.67 -18.20
CA ASN A 217 0.38 -15.92 -17.80
C ASN A 217 1.84 -15.97 -18.27
N ASN A 218 2.60 -16.91 -17.71
CA ASN A 218 4.02 -17.12 -18.06
C ASN A 218 4.86 -15.84 -17.94
N VAL A 219 4.50 -14.95 -17.02
CA VAL A 219 5.26 -13.73 -16.75
C VAL A 219 6.60 -14.11 -16.13
N LYS A 220 7.68 -13.42 -16.53
CA LYS A 220 9.02 -13.61 -16.00
C LYS A 220 9.44 -12.40 -15.16
N THR A 221 10.41 -12.63 -14.27
CA THR A 221 10.86 -11.61 -13.30
C THR A 221 11.62 -10.43 -13.93
N ASP A 222 12.06 -10.55 -15.18
CA ASP A 222 12.71 -9.50 -15.97
C ASP A 222 11.73 -8.65 -16.78
N MET A 223 10.45 -9.03 -16.87
CA MET A 223 9.44 -8.28 -17.61
C MET A 223 9.00 -7.00 -16.86
N THR A 224 8.73 -5.94 -17.62
CA THR A 224 8.29 -4.64 -17.05
C THR A 224 6.99 -4.76 -16.24
N ILE A 225 6.04 -5.60 -16.70
CA ILE A 225 4.77 -5.82 -16.01
C ILE A 225 4.92 -6.54 -14.67
N TYR A 226 6.06 -7.21 -14.42
CA TYR A 226 6.42 -7.75 -13.12
C TYR A 226 7.16 -6.72 -12.26
N GLN A 227 8.13 -6.04 -12.81
CA GLN A 227 9.04 -5.16 -12.06
C GLN A 227 8.36 -3.88 -11.58
N GLU A 228 7.49 -3.26 -12.41
CA GLU A 228 6.90 -1.97 -12.14
C GLU A 228 5.48 -2.07 -11.56
N GLU A 229 5.11 -1.12 -10.70
CA GLU A 229 3.74 -0.97 -10.21
C GLU A 229 2.84 -0.40 -11.31
N ILE A 230 1.86 -1.19 -11.76
CA ILE A 230 0.90 -0.79 -12.80
C ILE A 230 -0.20 0.09 -12.22
N PHE A 231 -0.69 -0.26 -11.03
CA PHE A 231 -1.80 0.40 -10.33
C PHE A 231 -3.10 0.38 -11.15
N GLY A 232 -3.45 -0.78 -11.64
CA GLY A 232 -4.61 -1.02 -12.51
C GLY A 232 -5.04 -2.49 -12.49
N PRO A 233 -6.12 -2.88 -13.19
CA PRO A 233 -6.70 -4.22 -13.13
C PRO A 233 -5.91 -5.23 -13.98
N VAL A 234 -4.61 -5.31 -13.75
CA VAL A 234 -3.67 -6.18 -14.49
C VAL A 234 -2.98 -7.12 -13.51
N LEU A 235 -3.25 -8.41 -13.64
CA LEU A 235 -2.66 -9.47 -12.83
C LEU A 235 -1.60 -10.21 -13.64
N SER A 236 -0.42 -10.35 -13.06
CA SER A 236 0.69 -11.15 -13.60
C SER A 236 0.73 -12.52 -12.92
N VAL A 237 0.74 -13.62 -13.68
CA VAL A 237 0.88 -14.97 -13.15
C VAL A 237 2.26 -15.50 -13.51
N LEU A 238 3.05 -15.83 -12.47
CA LEU A 238 4.36 -16.44 -12.58
C LEU A 238 4.25 -17.92 -12.22
N ASN A 239 4.43 -18.79 -13.18
CA ASN A 239 4.45 -20.23 -12.94
C ASN A 239 5.81 -20.65 -12.36
N MET A 240 5.81 -21.29 -11.19
CA MET A 240 7.01 -21.76 -10.52
C MET A 240 6.86 -23.22 -10.07
N ASP A 241 7.98 -23.95 -10.05
CA ASP A 241 7.94 -25.39 -9.76
C ASP A 241 7.91 -25.68 -8.26
N ASN A 242 8.46 -24.77 -7.44
CA ASN A 242 8.63 -25.02 -6.01
C ASN A 242 8.63 -23.75 -5.17
N PHE A 243 8.50 -23.94 -3.86
CA PHE A 243 8.47 -22.91 -2.85
C PHE A 243 9.73 -22.00 -2.85
N ASP A 244 10.92 -22.59 -3.02
CA ASP A 244 12.17 -21.84 -2.90
C ASP A 244 12.36 -20.84 -4.04
N GLN A 245 11.98 -21.20 -5.27
CA GLN A 245 11.97 -20.29 -6.41
C GLN A 245 11.01 -19.11 -6.17
N ALA A 246 9.82 -19.38 -5.64
CA ALA A 246 8.85 -18.34 -5.31
C ALA A 246 9.37 -17.38 -4.23
N MET A 247 9.97 -17.94 -3.17
CA MET A 247 10.59 -17.16 -2.10
C MET A 247 11.71 -16.26 -2.61
N GLU A 248 12.55 -16.79 -3.50
CA GLU A 248 13.63 -16.02 -4.10
C GLU A 248 13.10 -14.85 -4.94
N ALA A 249 12.09 -15.08 -5.78
CA ALA A 249 11.46 -14.03 -6.59
C ALA A 249 10.85 -12.94 -5.71
N ILE A 250 10.06 -13.31 -4.69
CA ILE A 250 9.45 -12.36 -3.75
C ILE A 250 10.52 -11.55 -3.01
N ASN A 251 11.57 -12.21 -2.51
CA ASN A 251 12.61 -11.55 -1.72
C ASN A 251 13.53 -10.65 -2.55
N LYS A 252 13.75 -10.96 -3.82
CA LYS A 252 14.56 -10.14 -4.73
C LYS A 252 13.83 -8.91 -5.26
N HIS A 253 12.50 -8.87 -5.16
CA HIS A 253 11.72 -7.74 -5.68
C HIS A 253 12.07 -6.45 -4.94
N GLU A 254 12.09 -5.32 -5.67
CA GLU A 254 12.39 -3.97 -5.14
C GLU A 254 11.39 -3.54 -4.06
N PHE A 255 10.13 -3.89 -4.19
CA PHE A 255 9.07 -3.55 -3.24
C PHE A 255 8.86 -4.63 -2.19
N GLY A 256 8.43 -4.18 -1.00
CA GLY A 256 8.21 -5.07 0.13
C GLY A 256 7.00 -4.66 0.99
N ASN A 257 5.88 -4.28 0.35
CA ASN A 257 4.70 -3.82 1.08
C ASN A 257 3.91 -4.99 1.69
N GLY A 258 3.31 -5.85 0.87
CA GLY A 258 2.51 -6.98 1.32
C GLY A 258 2.75 -8.24 0.50
N THR A 259 2.50 -9.40 1.12
CA THR A 259 2.51 -10.71 0.47
C THR A 259 1.62 -11.69 1.21
N SER A 260 1.18 -12.73 0.53
CA SER A 260 0.42 -13.80 1.17
C SER A 260 0.83 -15.17 0.66
N ILE A 261 0.58 -16.19 1.48
CA ILE A 261 0.68 -17.60 1.09
C ILE A 261 -0.63 -18.31 1.40
N TYR A 262 -1.08 -19.13 0.46
CA TYR A 262 -2.19 -20.05 0.62
C TYR A 262 -1.68 -21.47 0.70
N THR A 263 -1.88 -22.12 1.84
CA THR A 263 -1.42 -23.49 2.14
C THR A 263 -2.17 -24.06 3.34
N SER A 264 -2.36 -25.36 3.37
CA SER A 264 -2.80 -26.11 4.55
C SER A 264 -1.63 -26.61 5.42
N ASN A 265 -0.38 -26.41 4.95
CA ASN A 265 0.83 -26.89 5.63
C ASN A 265 1.39 -25.81 6.58
N GLY A 266 1.18 -25.99 7.88
CA GLY A 266 1.67 -25.07 8.91
C GLY A 266 3.20 -24.93 8.96
N THR A 267 3.98 -25.91 8.47
CA THR A 267 5.44 -25.81 8.40
C THR A 267 5.87 -24.86 7.28
N LEU A 268 5.24 -24.96 6.09
CA LEU A 268 5.48 -24.02 5.00
C LEU A 268 5.07 -22.61 5.39
N ALA A 269 3.90 -22.45 6.02
CA ALA A 269 3.43 -21.15 6.50
C ALA A 269 4.43 -20.49 7.47
N ARG A 270 4.97 -21.25 8.46
CA ARG A 270 6.00 -20.75 9.38
C ARG A 270 7.31 -20.41 8.68
N ASN A 271 7.74 -21.24 7.71
CA ASN A 271 8.93 -20.96 6.92
C ASN A 271 8.77 -19.66 6.11
N PHE A 272 7.61 -19.49 5.47
CA PHE A 272 7.27 -18.27 4.74
C PHE A 272 7.35 -17.03 5.63
N MET A 273 6.62 -17.03 6.75
CA MET A 273 6.60 -15.89 7.69
C MET A 273 8.01 -15.52 8.19
N LYS A 274 8.86 -16.51 8.44
CA LYS A 274 10.20 -16.27 9.00
C LYS A 274 11.18 -15.69 7.99
N ASN A 275 11.07 -16.09 6.71
CA ASN A 275 12.12 -15.84 5.73
C ASN A 275 11.73 -14.85 4.62
N VAL A 276 10.45 -14.48 4.50
CA VAL A 276 10.01 -13.51 3.53
C VAL A 276 10.40 -12.09 3.96
N GLN A 277 11.00 -11.32 3.05
CA GLN A 277 11.48 -9.95 3.31
C GLN A 277 10.43 -8.91 2.89
N ILE A 278 9.25 -8.98 3.50
CA ILE A 278 8.09 -8.13 3.21
C ILE A 278 7.51 -7.64 4.54
N GLY A 279 7.01 -6.41 4.58
CA GLY A 279 6.53 -5.77 5.80
C GLY A 279 5.22 -6.35 6.35
N MET A 280 4.30 -6.78 5.49
CA MET A 280 3.01 -7.36 5.87
C MET A 280 2.84 -8.74 5.24
N VAL A 281 2.52 -9.74 6.05
CA VAL A 281 2.46 -11.16 5.62
C VAL A 281 1.13 -11.78 6.00
N GLY A 282 0.42 -12.34 5.03
CA GLY A 282 -0.84 -13.06 5.21
C GLY A 282 -0.67 -14.57 5.06
N ILE A 283 -1.39 -15.32 5.89
CA ILE A 283 -1.52 -16.78 5.75
C ILE A 283 -2.99 -17.06 5.48
N ASN A 284 -3.30 -17.56 4.30
CA ASN A 284 -4.68 -17.77 3.83
C ASN A 284 -5.56 -16.50 3.92
N ILE A 285 -4.93 -15.35 3.74
CA ILE A 285 -5.57 -14.03 3.70
C ILE A 285 -4.96 -13.26 2.53
N PRO A 286 -5.77 -12.78 1.57
CA PRO A 286 -5.24 -12.17 0.33
C PRO A 286 -4.60 -10.80 0.55
N ILE A 287 -5.11 -10.02 1.52
CA ILE A 287 -4.65 -8.67 1.84
C ILE A 287 -4.34 -8.59 3.33
N PRO A 288 -3.05 -8.67 3.74
CA PRO A 288 -2.64 -8.77 5.14
C PRO A 288 -2.60 -7.41 5.87
N VAL A 289 -3.62 -6.58 5.72
CA VAL A 289 -3.70 -5.30 6.46
C VAL A 289 -4.14 -5.56 7.89
N PRO A 290 -3.37 -5.14 8.91
CA PRO A 290 -3.74 -5.37 10.29
C PRO A 290 -4.87 -4.44 10.75
N MET A 291 -5.44 -4.76 11.92
CA MET A 291 -6.36 -3.87 12.63
C MET A 291 -5.63 -2.56 13.02
N ALA A 292 -6.38 -1.44 13.10
CA ALA A 292 -5.83 -0.09 13.27
C ALA A 292 -5.03 0.15 14.57
N PHE A 293 -5.08 -0.74 15.53
CA PHE A 293 -4.25 -0.68 16.75
C PHE A 293 -2.88 -1.35 16.60
N TYR A 294 -2.62 -2.03 15.48
CA TYR A 294 -1.30 -2.51 15.10
C TYR A 294 -0.69 -1.62 14.01
N SER A 295 0.60 -1.40 14.11
CA SER A 295 1.32 -0.66 13.06
C SER A 295 1.41 -1.46 11.78
N PHE A 296 1.35 -0.77 10.64
CA PHE A 296 1.64 -1.34 9.35
C PHE A 296 2.65 -0.48 8.58
N GLY A 297 3.34 -1.08 7.68
CA GLY A 297 4.30 -0.41 6.79
C GLY A 297 4.98 -1.41 5.89
N GLY A 298 5.59 -0.93 4.82
CA GLY A 298 6.36 -1.72 3.91
C GLY A 298 7.82 -1.86 4.35
N TRP A 299 8.55 -2.70 3.63
CA TRP A 299 10.00 -2.76 3.64
C TRP A 299 10.53 -2.28 2.29
N LYS A 300 11.83 -2.21 2.13
CA LYS A 300 12.51 -1.88 0.87
C LYS A 300 12.01 -0.56 0.26
N GLY A 301 11.74 -0.53 -1.05
CA GLY A 301 11.23 0.64 -1.77
C GLY A 301 9.77 1.03 -1.48
N SER A 302 9.07 0.28 -0.62
CA SER A 302 7.67 0.57 -0.27
C SER A 302 7.50 1.55 0.89
N ILE A 303 8.56 1.89 1.62
CA ILE A 303 8.53 2.88 2.71
C ILE A 303 9.85 3.64 2.79
N PHE A 304 9.77 4.94 3.07
CA PHE A 304 10.87 5.82 3.39
C PHE A 304 10.59 6.52 4.72
N GLY A 305 11.54 6.43 5.65
CA GLY A 305 11.36 6.85 7.04
C GLY A 305 11.32 5.66 8.01
N GLY A 306 11.43 5.95 9.30
CA GLY A 306 11.64 4.93 10.34
C GLY A 306 10.38 4.44 11.06
N HIS A 307 9.19 4.97 10.76
CA HIS A 307 7.96 4.66 11.48
C HIS A 307 6.84 4.23 10.53
N GLY A 308 6.14 3.15 10.91
CA GLY A 308 4.91 2.72 10.27
C GLY A 308 3.71 3.59 10.66
N MET A 309 2.58 3.31 10.01
CA MET A 309 1.29 3.93 10.32
C MET A 309 0.63 3.22 11.51
N HIS A 310 -0.21 3.92 12.24
CA HIS A 310 -1.01 3.40 13.36
C HIS A 310 -0.21 2.85 14.54
N GLY A 311 -0.93 2.38 15.56
CA GLY A 311 -0.41 1.75 16.76
C GLY A 311 0.68 2.58 17.44
N GLU A 312 1.60 1.90 18.11
CA GLU A 312 2.69 2.53 18.85
C GLU A 312 3.65 3.30 17.93
N GLU A 313 3.93 2.79 16.72
CA GLU A 313 4.80 3.46 15.75
C GLU A 313 4.23 4.82 15.32
N GLY A 314 2.93 4.91 15.09
CA GLY A 314 2.27 6.17 14.78
C GLY A 314 2.32 7.15 15.95
N ILE A 315 2.13 6.70 17.19
CA ILE A 315 2.29 7.55 18.39
C ILE A 315 3.73 8.06 18.48
N ASN A 316 4.72 7.18 18.31
CA ASN A 316 6.14 7.55 18.32
C ASN A 316 6.48 8.55 17.22
N PHE A 317 5.83 8.44 16.07
CA PHE A 317 5.99 9.38 14.97
C PHE A 317 5.49 10.79 15.31
N PHE A 318 4.33 10.93 15.93
CA PHE A 318 3.70 12.21 16.25
C PHE A 318 4.10 12.79 17.62
N THR A 319 4.96 12.13 18.38
CA THR A 319 5.41 12.58 19.71
C THR A 319 6.92 12.68 19.79
N LYS A 320 7.42 13.41 20.81
CA LYS A 320 8.84 13.46 21.15
C LYS A 320 9.05 12.86 22.54
N ARG A 321 10.00 11.94 22.67
CA ARG A 321 10.39 11.41 23.96
C ARG A 321 11.15 12.45 24.76
N LYS A 322 10.76 12.66 26.04
CA LYS A 322 11.49 13.47 27.00
C LYS A 322 11.92 12.57 28.16
N THR A 323 13.21 12.51 28.44
CA THR A 323 13.74 11.82 29.60
C THR A 323 14.01 12.84 30.70
N ILE A 324 13.48 12.59 31.87
CA ILE A 324 13.65 13.44 33.05
C ILE A 324 14.29 12.59 34.15
N THR A 325 15.41 13.05 34.66
CA THR A 325 16.06 12.47 35.82
C THR A 325 15.96 13.48 36.96
N SER A 326 15.42 13.08 38.11
CA SER A 326 15.25 13.96 39.25
C SER A 326 15.81 13.31 40.52
N ARG A 327 16.32 14.13 41.41
CA ARG A 327 16.78 13.72 42.76
C ARG A 327 16.28 14.75 43.77
N TRP A 328 15.72 14.27 44.86
CA TRP A 328 15.21 15.08 45.97
C TRP A 328 16.01 14.73 47.23
N PRO A 329 17.26 15.23 47.42
CA PRO A 329 18.04 14.90 48.58
C PRO A 329 17.49 15.61 49.83
N GLU A 330 17.38 14.89 50.93
CA GLU A 330 17.02 15.45 52.25
C GLU A 330 18.18 16.23 52.88
N GLU A 331 19.43 15.85 52.54
CA GLU A 331 20.63 16.50 52.99
C GLU A 331 21.49 17.00 51.83
N VAL A 332 22.18 18.12 52.03
CA VAL A 332 23.13 18.65 51.05
C VAL A 332 24.38 17.79 51.07
N ALA A 333 24.61 17.00 50.04
CA ALA A 333 25.82 16.23 49.88
C ALA A 333 27.03 17.15 49.57
N SER A 334 28.18 16.84 50.13
CA SER A 334 29.43 17.49 49.72
C SER A 334 29.71 17.32 48.24
N ALA A 335 30.39 18.30 47.64
CA ALA A 335 30.75 18.22 46.21
C ALA A 335 31.55 16.93 45.94
N SER A 336 31.11 16.19 44.94
CA SER A 336 31.77 14.98 44.46
C SER A 336 32.09 15.11 43.00
N LEU A 337 33.31 14.77 42.62
CA LEU A 337 33.76 14.70 41.24
C LEU A 337 33.37 13.36 40.58
N ASN A 338 32.77 12.46 41.33
CA ASN A 338 32.31 11.19 40.79
C ASN A 338 30.91 11.33 40.14
N MET A 339 30.72 10.65 39.06
CA MET A 339 29.41 10.57 38.40
C MET A 339 28.38 9.91 39.35
N PRO A 340 27.19 10.50 39.62
CA PRO A 340 26.23 9.89 40.46
C PRO A 340 25.77 8.56 39.89
N THR A 341 25.91 7.50 40.64
CA THR A 341 25.37 6.18 40.34
C THR A 341 24.15 5.91 41.21
N MET A 342 23.10 5.35 40.61
CA MET A 342 22.00 4.82 41.40
C MET A 342 22.49 3.60 42.19
N LYS A 343 22.34 3.64 43.53
CA LYS A 343 22.49 2.47 44.41
C LYS A 343 21.14 1.85 44.64
#